data_905236691d3a81b55c3eb4fcc2b8887a
#
_entry.id   905236691d3a81b55c3eb4fcc2b8887a
#
_cell.length_a   1.000
_cell.length_b   1.000
_cell.length_c   1.000
_cell.angle_alpha   90.00
_cell.angle_beta   90.00
_cell.angle_gamma   90.00
#
_symmetry.space_group_name_H-M   'P 1'
#
loop_
_entity.id
_entity.type
_entity.pdbx_description
1 polymer ?
#
loop_
_entity_poly.entity_id
_entity_poly.type
_entity_poly.pdbx_seq_one_letter_code
_entity_poly.pdbx_strand_id
1 'polypeptide(L)'
;IMGYGKIDPDIEADILTLKANPYPTYTFATHLVEIEIDEELGALELKRVWAAHDAGTIVNPMGTEGQIEGGVAQGLGQAVMEKVVRENGYVTNPHYRDYLLPGAKDVPLEIECILVGNYDHTGPYGAKGVAEVSLIPIPAAMAGAVTSASSIQPTHLPMESEYLLRLIERRDEEKL
;
A
#
# COMPACT_ATOMS: atom_id res chain seq x y z
N ILE A 1 9.79 -14.53 35.62
CA ILE A 1 8.46 -15.12 35.35
C ILE A 1 8.42 -15.40 33.88
N MET A 2 8.25 -16.66 33.48
CA MET A 2 8.05 -17.03 32.07
C MET A 2 6.57 -17.39 31.89
N GLY A 3 5.90 -16.76 30.94
CA GLY A 3 4.57 -17.15 30.48
C GLY A 3 4.68 -17.87 29.14
N TYR A 4 3.91 -18.90 28.92
CA TYR A 4 3.79 -19.61 27.66
C TYR A 4 2.34 -19.52 27.18
N GLY A 5 2.16 -19.07 25.94
CA GLY A 5 0.87 -19.05 25.26
C GLY A 5 0.98 -19.76 23.91
N LYS A 6 0.01 -20.59 23.58
CA LYS A 6 -0.11 -21.26 22.28
C LYS A 6 -1.46 -20.92 21.67
N ILE A 7 -1.44 -20.49 20.42
CA ILE A 7 -2.62 -20.43 19.57
C ILE A 7 -2.56 -21.69 18.70
N ASP A 8 -3.65 -22.44 18.67
CA ASP A 8 -3.82 -23.64 17.85
C ASP A 8 -4.97 -23.36 16.88
N PRO A 9 -4.70 -22.68 15.77
CA PRO A 9 -5.73 -22.41 14.79
C PRO A 9 -6.15 -23.70 14.10
N ASP A 10 -7.45 -23.91 13.90
CA ASP A 10 -7.97 -24.99 13.07
C ASP A 10 -7.61 -24.73 11.61
N ILE A 11 -6.40 -25.15 11.24
CA ILE A 11 -5.91 -25.07 9.86
C ILE A 11 -6.26 -26.39 9.17
N GLU A 12 -7.30 -26.37 8.36
CA GLU A 12 -7.61 -27.47 7.45
C GLU A 12 -6.76 -27.34 6.19
N ALA A 13 -5.93 -28.36 5.95
CA ALA A 13 -5.13 -28.45 4.73
C ALA A 13 -5.32 -29.82 4.07
N ASP A 14 -5.79 -29.82 2.84
CA ASP A 14 -5.82 -31.02 2.00
C ASP A 14 -4.63 -30.98 1.02
N ILE A 15 -3.63 -31.78 1.30
CA ILE A 15 -2.38 -31.87 0.51
C ILE A 15 -2.64 -32.42 -0.90
N LEU A 16 -3.67 -33.24 -1.08
CA LEU A 16 -3.97 -33.86 -2.37
C LEU A 16 -4.64 -32.89 -3.35
N THR A 17 -5.52 -32.03 -2.83
CA THR A 17 -6.21 -31.03 -3.65
C THR A 17 -5.53 -29.66 -3.64
N LEU A 18 -4.50 -29.48 -2.84
CA LEU A 18 -3.81 -28.20 -2.57
C LEU A 18 -4.77 -27.11 -2.07
N LYS A 19 -5.86 -27.52 -1.43
CA LYS A 19 -6.81 -26.61 -0.78
C LYS A 19 -6.48 -26.52 0.71
N ALA A 20 -6.35 -25.30 1.18
CA ALA A 20 -6.10 -25.03 2.59
C ALA A 20 -6.77 -23.71 3.00
N ASN A 21 -7.13 -23.60 4.27
CA ASN A 21 -7.37 -22.32 4.92
C ASN A 21 -6.20 -22.04 5.88
N PRO A 22 -5.05 -21.54 5.35
CA PRO A 22 -3.82 -21.42 6.13
C PRO A 22 -3.83 -20.27 7.13
N TYR A 23 -4.86 -19.41 7.08
CA TYR A 23 -4.94 -18.21 7.89
C TYR A 23 -6.11 -18.29 8.87
N PRO A 24 -5.87 -18.18 10.18
CA PRO A 24 -6.92 -18.21 11.18
C PRO A 24 -7.83 -16.98 11.14
N THR A 25 -7.31 -15.85 10.63
CA THR A 25 -8.01 -14.57 10.51
C THR A 25 -7.51 -13.75 9.35
N TYR A 26 -8.31 -12.76 8.96
CA TYR A 26 -7.98 -11.80 7.91
C TYR A 26 -8.09 -10.38 8.44
N THR A 27 -7.15 -9.54 8.05
CA THR A 27 -7.17 -8.11 8.30
C THR A 27 -7.73 -7.39 7.08
N PHE A 28 -8.60 -6.40 7.28
CA PHE A 28 -9.22 -5.64 6.22
C PHE A 28 -8.76 -4.18 6.29
N ALA A 29 -8.54 -3.58 5.12
CA ALA A 29 -8.24 -2.16 5.01
C ALA A 29 -8.95 -1.55 3.80
N THR A 30 -9.29 -0.28 3.92
CA THR A 30 -9.80 0.55 2.82
C THR A 30 -9.13 1.90 2.88
N HIS A 31 -8.54 2.32 1.76
CA HIS A 31 -7.92 3.64 1.66
C HIS A 31 -8.65 4.50 0.63
N LEU A 32 -8.83 5.76 0.98
CA LEU A 32 -9.19 6.83 0.06
C LEU A 32 -8.01 7.77 -0.03
N VAL A 33 -7.68 8.23 -1.24
CA VAL A 33 -6.55 9.14 -1.47
C VAL A 33 -7.00 10.39 -2.22
N GLU A 34 -6.37 11.50 -1.88
CA GLU A 34 -6.41 12.73 -2.63
C GLU A 34 -5.05 12.96 -3.27
N ILE A 35 -5.02 13.20 -4.59
CA ILE A 35 -3.80 13.41 -5.36
C ILE A 35 -3.85 14.75 -6.08
N GLU A 36 -2.68 15.25 -6.42
CA GLU A 36 -2.49 16.31 -7.41
C GLU A 36 -1.64 15.76 -8.55
N ILE A 37 -2.07 16.00 -9.80
CA ILE A 37 -1.33 15.63 -11.01
C ILE A 37 -1.09 16.87 -11.86
N ASP A 38 0.19 17.11 -12.18
CA ASP A 38 0.60 18.10 -13.17
C ASP A 38 0.69 17.40 -14.53
N GLU A 39 -0.26 17.71 -15.41
CA GLU A 39 -0.32 17.07 -16.73
C GLU A 39 0.75 17.58 -17.70
N GLU A 40 1.40 18.73 -17.44
CA GLU A 40 2.51 19.23 -18.26
C GLU A 40 3.83 18.54 -17.91
N LEU A 41 4.01 18.17 -16.63
CA LEU A 41 5.23 17.53 -16.13
C LEU A 41 5.06 16.02 -15.88
N GLY A 42 3.82 15.51 -15.89
CA GLY A 42 3.51 14.16 -15.45
C GLY A 42 3.79 13.92 -13.96
N ALA A 43 3.94 14.99 -13.18
CA ALA A 43 4.25 14.89 -11.76
C ALA A 43 3.00 14.53 -10.97
N LEU A 44 3.15 13.57 -10.05
CA LEU A 44 2.07 13.05 -9.21
C LEU A 44 2.43 13.23 -7.74
N GLU A 45 1.55 13.90 -6.99
CA GLU A 45 1.70 14.14 -5.56
C GLU A 45 0.52 13.54 -4.79
N LEU A 46 0.82 12.80 -3.72
CA LEU A 46 -0.17 12.33 -2.75
C LEU A 46 -0.39 13.41 -1.70
N LYS A 47 -1.58 14.00 -1.66
CA LYS A 47 -1.91 15.13 -0.78
C LYS A 47 -2.47 14.69 0.55
N ARG A 48 -3.37 13.70 0.56
CA ARG A 48 -4.07 13.22 1.75
C ARG A 48 -4.46 11.75 1.63
N VAL A 49 -4.48 11.06 2.76
CA VAL A 49 -4.95 9.67 2.85
C VAL A 49 -5.92 9.51 4.01
N TRP A 50 -7.04 8.85 3.76
CA TRP A 50 -7.92 8.28 4.79
C TRP A 50 -7.73 6.77 4.78
N ALA A 51 -7.21 6.24 5.87
CA ALA A 51 -6.80 4.85 5.99
C ALA A 51 -7.62 4.14 7.08
N ALA A 52 -8.67 3.43 6.67
CA ALA A 52 -9.50 2.64 7.57
C ALA A 52 -8.96 1.22 7.68
N HIS A 53 -8.70 0.77 8.92
CA HIS A 53 -8.10 -0.53 9.20
C HIS A 53 -8.85 -1.29 10.29
N ASP A 54 -9.21 -2.53 10.01
CA ASP A 54 -9.67 -3.50 10.99
C ASP A 54 -8.46 -4.26 11.56
N ALA A 55 -7.92 -3.77 12.66
CA ALA A 55 -6.80 -4.38 13.39
C ALA A 55 -7.25 -5.20 14.59
N GLY A 56 -8.53 -5.57 14.66
CA GLY A 56 -9.10 -6.25 15.83
C GLY A 56 -9.11 -5.31 17.04
N THR A 57 -8.88 -5.85 18.22
CA THR A 57 -8.71 -5.03 19.43
C THR A 57 -7.45 -4.18 19.32
N ILE A 58 -7.61 -2.87 19.39
CA ILE A 58 -6.49 -1.92 19.33
C ILE A 58 -5.79 -1.87 20.69
N VAL A 59 -4.66 -2.57 20.79
CA VAL A 59 -3.89 -2.67 22.04
C VAL A 59 -3.08 -1.40 22.31
N ASN A 60 -2.52 -0.80 21.25
CA ASN A 60 -1.74 0.43 21.31
C ASN A 60 -2.13 1.33 20.13
N PRO A 61 -3.04 2.31 20.33
CA PRO A 61 -3.50 3.20 19.26
C PRO A 61 -2.36 3.93 18.55
N MET A 62 -1.50 4.61 19.30
CA MET A 62 -0.36 5.36 18.75
C MET A 62 0.59 4.46 17.93
N GLY A 63 0.86 3.25 18.42
CA GLY A 63 1.68 2.28 17.67
C GLY A 63 0.99 1.77 16.42
N THR A 64 -0.33 1.60 16.45
CA THR A 64 -1.15 1.19 15.29
C THR A 64 -1.19 2.29 14.23
N GLU A 65 -1.41 3.54 14.62
CA GLU A 65 -1.38 4.70 13.74
C GLU A 65 0.00 4.82 13.07
N GLY A 66 1.09 4.74 13.84
CA GLY A 66 2.45 4.80 13.28
C GLY A 66 2.76 3.67 12.29
N GLN A 67 2.18 2.46 12.47
CA GLN A 67 2.29 1.38 11.46
C GLN A 67 1.51 1.71 10.20
N ILE A 68 0.33 2.29 10.31
CA ILE A 68 -0.49 2.68 9.16
C ILE A 68 0.22 3.79 8.36
N GLU A 69 0.69 4.84 9.03
CA GLU A 69 1.43 5.94 8.41
C GLU A 69 2.70 5.45 7.69
N GLY A 70 3.47 4.57 8.35
CA GLY A 70 4.66 3.94 7.77
C GLY A 70 4.34 3.08 6.55
N GLY A 71 3.23 2.34 6.58
CA GLY A 71 2.76 1.55 5.45
C GLY A 71 2.27 2.41 4.29
N VAL A 72 1.60 3.53 4.56
CA VAL A 72 1.23 4.53 3.53
C VAL A 72 2.47 5.06 2.82
N ALA A 73 3.51 5.44 3.57
CA ALA A 73 4.77 5.90 3.00
C ALA A 73 5.43 4.84 2.11
N GLN A 74 5.44 3.59 2.54
CA GLN A 74 5.96 2.46 1.78
C GLN A 74 5.13 2.20 0.51
N GLY A 75 3.80 2.26 0.61
CA GLY A 75 2.90 2.12 -0.53
C GLY A 75 3.06 3.25 -1.56
N LEU A 76 3.32 4.48 -1.10
CA LEU A 76 3.67 5.61 -1.97
C LEU A 76 4.97 5.33 -2.74
N GLY A 77 6.01 4.83 -2.07
CA GLY A 77 7.26 4.44 -2.73
C GLY A 77 7.03 3.46 -3.88
N GLN A 78 6.27 2.40 -3.62
CA GLN A 78 5.90 1.42 -4.64
C GLN A 78 5.07 2.04 -5.78
N ALA A 79 4.22 3.01 -5.46
CA ALA A 79 3.33 3.62 -6.44
C ALA A 79 4.08 4.50 -7.45
N VAL A 80 5.10 5.26 -7.03
CA VAL A 80 5.68 6.34 -7.85
C VAL A 80 7.20 6.36 -7.97
N MET A 81 7.96 5.64 -7.13
CA MET A 81 9.43 5.79 -7.06
C MET A 81 10.20 4.49 -7.18
N GLU A 82 9.78 3.45 -6.46
CA GLU A 82 10.58 2.25 -6.25
C GLU A 82 10.58 1.35 -7.48
N LYS A 83 11.74 1.18 -8.12
CA LYS A 83 11.92 0.36 -9.30
C LYS A 83 13.22 -0.42 -9.23
N VAL A 84 13.12 -1.73 -9.18
CA VAL A 84 14.28 -2.62 -9.33
C VAL A 84 14.61 -2.78 -10.81
N VAL A 85 15.75 -2.26 -11.23
CA VAL A 85 16.25 -2.40 -12.60
C VAL A 85 17.16 -3.62 -12.69
N ARG A 86 16.90 -4.48 -13.68
CA ARG A 86 17.69 -5.70 -13.91
C ARG A 86 18.20 -5.76 -15.34
N GLU A 87 19.48 -6.09 -15.48
CA GLU A 87 20.11 -6.37 -16.75
C GLU A 87 20.79 -7.73 -16.69
N ASN A 88 20.47 -8.62 -17.62
CA ASN A 88 21.00 -9.99 -17.67
C ASN A 88 20.86 -10.77 -16.34
N GLY A 89 19.78 -10.50 -15.57
CA GLY A 89 19.51 -11.13 -14.29
C GLY A 89 20.16 -10.46 -13.07
N TYR A 90 21.01 -9.45 -13.27
CA TYR A 90 21.64 -8.70 -12.19
C TYR A 90 20.91 -7.40 -11.89
N VAL A 91 20.81 -7.05 -10.60
CA VAL A 91 20.26 -5.74 -10.18
C VAL A 91 21.33 -4.66 -10.45
N THR A 92 20.96 -3.65 -11.24
CA THR A 92 21.87 -2.57 -11.66
C THR A 92 21.76 -1.31 -10.81
N ASN A 93 20.71 -1.18 -10.01
CA ASN A 93 20.48 -0.06 -9.09
C ASN A 93 20.38 -0.50 -7.60
N PRO A 94 21.42 -1.15 -7.02
CA PRO A 94 21.36 -1.72 -5.67
C PRO A 94 21.56 -0.70 -4.54
N HIS A 95 21.78 0.57 -4.86
CA HIS A 95 22.10 1.62 -3.88
C HIS A 95 20.95 2.63 -3.78
N TYR A 96 20.71 3.20 -2.60
CA TYR A 96 19.69 4.23 -2.36
C TYR A 96 19.85 5.51 -3.18
N ARG A 97 21.00 5.72 -3.81
CA ARG A 97 21.19 6.79 -4.79
C ARG A 97 20.38 6.55 -6.06
N ASP A 98 20.24 5.31 -6.46
CA ASP A 98 19.67 4.89 -7.74
C ASP A 98 18.33 4.12 -7.55
N TYR A 99 18.08 3.59 -6.34
CA TYR A 99 16.82 3.04 -5.89
C TYR A 99 16.17 4.04 -4.94
N LEU A 100 15.26 4.82 -5.46
CA LEU A 100 14.65 5.94 -4.73
C LEU A 100 13.62 5.45 -3.72
N LEU A 101 13.68 5.99 -2.51
CA LEU A 101 12.68 5.82 -1.46
C LEU A 101 12.01 7.16 -1.16
N PRO A 102 10.73 7.16 -0.74
CA PRO A 102 10.07 8.37 -0.29
C PRO A 102 10.80 9.03 0.88
N GLY A 103 11.09 10.30 0.74
CA GLY A 103 11.58 11.14 1.82
C GLY A 103 10.44 11.82 2.57
N ALA A 104 10.77 12.56 3.62
CA ALA A 104 9.78 13.25 4.45
C ALA A 104 8.95 14.33 3.70
N LYS A 105 9.40 14.76 2.52
CA LYS A 105 8.67 15.73 1.70
C LYS A 105 7.70 15.07 0.71
N ASP A 106 7.87 13.78 0.44
CA ASP A 106 7.05 13.04 -0.51
C ASP A 106 5.80 12.46 0.19
N VAL A 107 5.90 12.21 1.49
CA VAL A 107 4.79 11.68 2.30
C VAL A 107 3.81 12.79 2.62
N PRO A 108 2.49 12.59 2.45
CA PRO A 108 1.50 13.61 2.79
C PRO A 108 1.53 13.96 4.27
N LEU A 109 1.29 15.24 4.60
CA LEU A 109 1.21 15.71 5.98
C LEU A 109 -0.08 15.24 6.68
N GLU A 110 -1.11 14.91 5.90
CA GLU A 110 -2.41 14.51 6.41
C GLU A 110 -2.69 13.03 6.07
N ILE A 111 -2.45 12.16 7.06
CA ILE A 111 -2.86 10.76 7.04
C ILE A 111 -3.85 10.56 8.18
N GLU A 112 -5.12 10.40 7.86
CA GLU A 112 -6.18 10.13 8.82
C GLU A 112 -6.33 8.63 9.03
N CYS A 113 -5.89 8.13 10.18
CA CYS A 113 -6.01 6.74 10.56
C CYS A 113 -7.38 6.47 11.20
N ILE A 114 -8.21 5.66 10.55
CA ILE A 114 -9.53 5.25 11.05
C ILE A 114 -9.41 3.84 11.59
N LEU A 115 -9.31 3.72 12.92
CA LEU A 115 -9.14 2.44 13.60
C LEU A 115 -10.49 1.77 13.81
N VAL A 116 -10.71 0.65 13.10
CA VAL A 116 -11.91 -0.18 13.23
C VAL A 116 -11.57 -1.35 14.16
N GLY A 117 -12.24 -1.41 15.30
CA GLY A 117 -11.99 -2.43 16.33
C GLY A 117 -13.03 -3.54 16.28
N ASN A 118 -12.73 -4.64 15.60
CA ASN A 118 -13.55 -5.86 15.65
C ASN A 118 -12.79 -6.96 16.40
N TYR A 119 -13.34 -7.41 17.54
CA TYR A 119 -12.72 -8.47 18.32
C TYR A 119 -12.55 -9.75 17.51
N ASP A 120 -11.32 -10.26 17.45
CA ASP A 120 -11.00 -11.52 16.78
C ASP A 120 -10.77 -12.63 17.79
N HIS A 121 -11.51 -13.72 17.70
CA HIS A 121 -11.44 -14.82 18.64
C HIS A 121 -10.13 -15.64 18.57
N THR A 122 -9.39 -15.52 17.47
CA THR A 122 -8.14 -16.25 17.23
C THR A 122 -6.91 -15.48 17.70
N GLY A 123 -7.00 -14.15 17.77
CA GLY A 123 -5.89 -13.29 18.17
C GLY A 123 -5.79 -13.08 19.68
N PRO A 124 -4.58 -12.88 20.22
CA PRO A 124 -4.41 -12.56 21.62
C PRO A 124 -5.14 -11.26 21.97
N TYR A 125 -6.00 -11.32 22.97
CA TYR A 125 -6.89 -10.22 23.37
C TYR A 125 -7.80 -9.70 22.25
N GLY A 126 -7.99 -10.47 21.18
CA GLY A 126 -8.80 -10.07 20.04
C GLY A 126 -8.08 -9.16 19.02
N ALA A 127 -6.76 -9.04 19.10
CA ALA A 127 -5.97 -8.23 18.18
C ALA A 127 -5.66 -8.99 16.88
N LYS A 128 -5.52 -8.24 15.77
CA LYS A 128 -5.05 -8.70 14.47
C LYS A 128 -3.74 -8.01 14.08
N GLY A 129 -3.09 -8.48 13.02
CA GLY A 129 -1.98 -7.77 12.39
C GLY A 129 -2.43 -6.47 11.72
N VAL A 130 -1.54 -5.47 11.64
CA VAL A 130 -1.87 -4.16 11.05
C VAL A 130 -0.79 -3.61 10.12
N ALA A 131 0.46 -4.11 10.22
CA ALA A 131 1.58 -3.46 9.57
C ALA A 131 1.51 -3.50 8.03
N GLU A 132 1.59 -4.68 7.42
CA GLU A 132 1.74 -4.80 5.96
C GLU A 132 0.47 -4.46 5.18
N VAL A 133 -0.70 -4.67 5.78
CA VAL A 133 -1.99 -4.36 5.13
C VAL A 133 -2.13 -2.87 4.78
N SER A 134 -1.39 -1.98 5.43
CA SER A 134 -1.47 -0.55 5.20
C SER A 134 -0.77 -0.07 3.93
N LEU A 135 0.19 -0.83 3.40
CA LEU A 135 0.82 -0.46 2.12
C LEU A 135 0.03 -0.93 0.90
N ILE A 136 -0.71 -2.04 1.01
CA ILE A 136 -1.33 -2.73 -0.13
C ILE A 136 -2.33 -1.86 -0.91
N PRO A 137 -3.23 -1.08 -0.28
CA PRO A 137 -4.24 -0.32 -1.02
C PRO A 137 -3.70 0.91 -1.74
N ILE A 138 -2.55 1.49 -1.32
CA ILE A 138 -2.06 2.78 -1.80
C ILE A 138 -1.79 2.80 -3.31
N PRO A 139 -1.03 1.88 -3.91
CA PRO A 139 -0.75 1.93 -5.35
C PRO A 139 -2.03 1.86 -6.19
N ALA A 140 -2.99 1.02 -5.79
CA ALA A 140 -4.25 0.88 -6.50
C ALA A 140 -5.15 2.11 -6.34
N ALA A 141 -5.22 2.69 -5.13
CA ALA A 141 -5.98 3.90 -4.86
C ALA A 141 -5.43 5.09 -5.67
N MET A 142 -4.11 5.26 -5.71
CA MET A 142 -3.46 6.30 -6.50
C MET A 142 -3.70 6.12 -8.00
N ALA A 143 -3.58 4.90 -8.54
CA ALA A 143 -3.86 4.63 -9.94
C ALA A 143 -5.33 4.93 -10.30
N GLY A 144 -6.28 4.57 -9.42
CA GLY A 144 -7.68 4.93 -9.56
C GLY A 144 -7.94 6.44 -9.53
N ALA A 145 -7.25 7.17 -8.65
CA ALA A 145 -7.34 8.62 -8.56
C ALA A 145 -6.77 9.30 -9.82
N VAL A 146 -5.63 8.83 -10.34
CA VAL A 146 -5.07 9.30 -11.63
C VAL A 146 -6.06 9.09 -12.76
N THR A 147 -6.68 7.90 -12.83
CA THR A 147 -7.70 7.63 -13.87
C THR A 147 -8.89 8.58 -13.75
N SER A 148 -9.33 8.87 -12.54
CA SER A 148 -10.47 9.78 -12.30
C SER A 148 -10.15 11.24 -12.64
N ALA A 149 -8.91 11.68 -12.34
CA ALA A 149 -8.50 13.06 -12.55
C ALA A 149 -8.14 13.39 -14.00
N SER A 150 -7.44 12.48 -14.69
CA SER A 150 -6.83 12.75 -15.99
C SER A 150 -7.39 11.90 -17.14
N SER A 151 -8.30 10.97 -16.87
CA SER A 151 -8.84 10.03 -17.88
C SER A 151 -7.80 9.14 -18.56
N ILE A 152 -6.60 9.01 -17.97
CA ILE A 152 -5.60 8.01 -18.38
C ILE A 152 -5.68 6.79 -17.46
N GLN A 153 -5.24 5.62 -17.93
CA GLN A 153 -5.30 4.39 -17.17
C GLN A 153 -3.88 3.80 -16.96
N PRO A 154 -3.24 4.08 -15.82
CA PRO A 154 -1.95 3.47 -15.49
C PRO A 154 -2.10 1.96 -15.29
N THR A 155 -1.24 1.18 -15.95
CA THR A 155 -1.21 -0.29 -15.86
C THR A 155 0.14 -0.83 -15.37
N HIS A 156 1.08 0.06 -15.07
CA HIS A 156 2.42 -0.28 -14.58
C HIS A 156 2.78 0.54 -13.35
N LEU A 157 3.60 -0.03 -12.49
CA LEU A 157 4.23 0.61 -11.35
C LEU A 157 5.76 0.57 -11.51
N PRO A 158 6.45 1.56 -11.00
CA PRO A 158 5.94 2.82 -10.47
C PRO A 158 5.35 3.73 -11.57
N MET A 159 4.41 4.59 -11.18
CA MET A 159 3.82 5.62 -12.05
C MET A 159 4.77 6.82 -12.17
N GLU A 160 5.93 6.57 -12.79
CA GLU A 160 6.96 7.60 -13.04
C GLU A 160 6.40 8.71 -13.94
N SER A 161 6.88 9.95 -13.75
CA SER A 161 6.44 11.12 -14.53
C SER A 161 6.52 10.89 -16.05
N GLU A 162 7.61 10.31 -16.55
CA GLU A 162 7.77 10.00 -17.97
C GLU A 162 6.72 9.01 -18.47
N TYR A 163 6.34 8.02 -17.64
CA TYR A 163 5.30 7.07 -17.99
C TYR A 163 3.92 7.73 -18.04
N LEU A 164 3.60 8.59 -17.07
CA LEU A 164 2.33 9.33 -17.05
C LEU A 164 2.24 10.30 -18.22
N LEU A 165 3.30 11.05 -18.54
CA LEU A 165 3.36 11.94 -19.70
C LEU A 165 3.04 11.20 -21.00
N ARG A 166 3.64 10.05 -21.24
CA ARG A 166 3.35 9.23 -22.45
C ARG A 166 1.88 8.80 -22.54
N LEU A 167 1.23 8.54 -21.41
CA LEU A 167 -0.19 8.22 -21.39
C LEU A 167 -1.05 9.44 -21.68
N ILE A 168 -0.68 10.61 -21.16
CA ILE A 168 -1.37 11.89 -21.38
C ILE A 168 -1.25 12.29 -22.85
N GLU A 169 -0.05 12.26 -23.43
CA GLU A 169 0.19 12.55 -24.85
C GLU A 169 -0.69 11.66 -25.76
N ARG A 170 -0.70 10.35 -25.51
CA ARG A 170 -1.55 9.42 -26.28
C ARG A 170 -3.03 9.72 -26.15
N ARG A 171 -3.51 10.05 -24.94
CA ARG A 171 -4.89 10.46 -24.69
C ARG A 171 -5.27 11.69 -25.53
N ASP A 172 -4.35 12.64 -25.62
CA ASP A 172 -4.61 13.91 -26.32
C ASP A 172 -4.55 13.75 -27.84
N GLU A 173 -3.68 12.87 -28.36
CA GLU A 173 -3.66 12.48 -29.78
C GLU A 173 -4.95 11.76 -30.21
N GLU A 174 -5.56 10.93 -29.34
CA GLU A 174 -6.82 10.22 -29.62
C GLU A 174 -8.06 11.16 -29.65
N LYS A 175 -7.94 12.38 -29.13
CA LYS A 175 -9.01 13.40 -29.13
C LYS A 175 -8.98 14.30 -30.36
N LEU A 176 -7.93 14.28 -31.16
CA LEU A 176 -7.74 15.06 -32.39
C LEU A 176 -8.26 14.32 -33.63
#